data_e46bac56677f739b7134f611c478fc10
#
_entry.id   e46bac56677f739b7134f611c478fc10
#
_cell.length_a   1.000
_cell.length_b   1.000
_cell.length_c   1.000
_cell.angle_alpha   90.00
_cell.angle_beta   90.00
_cell.angle_gamma   90.00
#
_symmetry.space_group_name_H-M   'P 1'
#
loop_
_entity.id
_entity.type
_entity.pdbx_description
1 polymer ?
#
loop_
_entity_poly.entity_id
_entity_poly.type
_entity_poly.pdbx_seq_one_letter_code
_entity_poly.pdbx_strand_id
1 'polypeptide(L)'
;MNIPGEFFALTAALFWSIAIVIFKSLSQKISPFLINALKNTIALICFIATLSILGIPLLNSTFKSHEYIIFIISGILGMGIADAIFIYSLSKIGANRIAILNCFEPIAVYCFTLFMLSTSSLGVLESIGFIIVIISILIISYEKDRDDIDPKVKKKGILLQIFALLCSALSMVMIKEILDDYRYDINLIIWIAVFRLFIGFIASWTIFLCLKNTIKLLAGIKEKTIIVKIITSSVFGTFMALGCWMIGQAYTEKLPLASILGQTSLIFILIFSWIFLNEKITKIRIIASVFAILGVFLSNYF
;
A
#
# COMPACT_ATOMS: atom_id res chain seq x y z
N MET A 1 -17.38 -22.46 -0.57
CA MET A 1 -16.49 -22.23 -1.72
C MET A 1 -15.15 -21.80 -1.17
N ASN A 2 -14.14 -22.66 -1.20
CA ASN A 2 -12.79 -22.27 -0.74
C ASN A 2 -12.11 -21.50 -1.87
N ILE A 3 -12.35 -20.19 -1.94
CA ILE A 3 -11.60 -19.32 -2.85
C ILE A 3 -10.20 -19.16 -2.19
N PRO A 4 -9.12 -19.51 -2.90
CA PRO A 4 -7.78 -19.43 -2.34
C PRO A 4 -7.39 -17.97 -2.05
N GLY A 5 -6.58 -17.75 -1.00
CA GLY A 5 -6.14 -16.43 -0.56
C GLY A 5 -5.39 -15.67 -1.67
N GLU A 6 -4.72 -16.42 -2.56
CA GLU A 6 -4.01 -15.91 -3.72
C GLU A 6 -4.92 -15.13 -4.68
N PHE A 7 -6.16 -15.58 -4.86
CA PHE A 7 -7.13 -14.86 -5.69
C PHE A 7 -7.44 -13.47 -5.14
N PHE A 8 -7.59 -13.37 -3.80
CA PHE A 8 -7.83 -12.08 -3.15
C PHE A 8 -6.60 -11.17 -3.25
N ALA A 9 -5.38 -11.70 -3.10
CA ALA A 9 -4.15 -10.94 -3.25
C ALA A 9 -3.99 -10.37 -4.67
N LEU A 10 -4.26 -11.16 -5.71
CA LEU A 10 -4.23 -10.71 -7.10
C LEU A 10 -5.31 -9.65 -7.38
N THR A 11 -6.52 -9.84 -6.87
CA THR A 11 -7.61 -8.89 -7.01
C THR A 11 -7.29 -7.57 -6.32
N ALA A 12 -6.69 -7.62 -5.14
CA ALA A 12 -6.18 -6.45 -4.42
C ALA A 12 -5.13 -5.70 -5.24
N ALA A 13 -4.18 -6.42 -5.86
CA ALA A 13 -3.14 -5.83 -6.70
C ALA A 13 -3.72 -5.07 -7.89
N LEU A 14 -4.75 -5.61 -8.55
CA LEU A 14 -5.43 -4.94 -9.65
C LEU A 14 -6.14 -3.66 -9.20
N PHE A 15 -6.96 -3.74 -8.14
CA PHE A 15 -7.67 -2.57 -7.61
C PHE A 15 -6.72 -1.49 -7.11
N TRP A 16 -5.64 -1.87 -6.44
CA TRP A 16 -4.59 -0.97 -6.00
C TRP A 16 -3.91 -0.26 -7.18
N SER A 17 -3.65 -0.96 -8.28
CA SER A 17 -3.03 -0.40 -9.47
C SER A 17 -3.89 0.69 -10.12
N ILE A 18 -5.21 0.47 -10.21
CA ILE A 18 -6.17 1.48 -10.69
C ILE A 18 -6.11 2.72 -9.79
N ALA A 19 -6.12 2.52 -8.47
CA ALA A 19 -6.10 3.62 -7.52
C ALA A 19 -4.81 4.44 -7.59
N ILE A 20 -3.64 3.81 -7.72
CA ILE A 20 -2.35 4.51 -7.83
C ILE A 20 -2.34 5.49 -9.00
N VAL A 21 -2.82 5.07 -10.16
CA VAL A 21 -2.89 5.92 -11.35
C VAL A 21 -3.81 7.13 -11.11
N ILE A 22 -4.94 6.91 -10.47
CA ILE A 22 -5.87 8.00 -10.13
C ILE A 22 -5.25 8.91 -9.06
N PHE A 23 -4.61 8.37 -8.01
CA PHE A 23 -3.91 9.16 -6.98
C PHE A 23 -2.79 10.01 -7.60
N LYS A 24 -2.03 9.49 -8.56
CA LYS A 24 -1.03 10.28 -9.30
C LYS A 24 -1.69 11.45 -10.01
N SER A 25 -2.77 11.22 -10.74
CA SER A 25 -3.52 12.31 -11.42
C SER A 25 -4.07 13.35 -10.43
N LEU A 26 -4.60 12.92 -9.29
CA LEU A 26 -5.12 13.80 -8.25
C LEU A 26 -4.02 14.61 -7.55
N SER A 27 -2.89 13.98 -7.25
CA SER A 27 -1.79 14.60 -6.51
C SER A 27 -1.09 15.74 -7.25
N GLN A 28 -1.40 15.93 -8.53
CA GLN A 28 -0.98 17.11 -9.29
C GLN A 28 -1.91 18.31 -9.11
N LYS A 29 -3.16 18.08 -8.63
CA LYS A 29 -4.19 19.11 -8.49
C LYS A 29 -4.48 19.48 -7.05
N ILE A 30 -4.41 18.53 -6.13
CA ILE A 30 -4.71 18.71 -4.70
C ILE A 30 -3.61 18.13 -3.82
N SER A 31 -3.57 18.54 -2.56
CA SER A 31 -2.57 18.08 -1.60
C SER A 31 -2.57 16.56 -1.44
N PRO A 32 -1.41 15.87 -1.51
CA PRO A 32 -1.30 14.44 -1.24
C PRO A 32 -1.84 14.05 0.15
N PHE A 33 -1.64 14.88 1.15
CA PHE A 33 -2.13 14.63 2.51
C PHE A 33 -3.65 14.72 2.59
N LEU A 34 -4.26 15.64 1.81
CA LEU A 34 -5.71 15.73 1.69
C LEU A 34 -6.29 14.51 0.97
N ILE A 35 -5.61 14.02 -0.07
CA ILE A 35 -6.01 12.77 -0.76
C ILE A 35 -6.05 11.62 0.25
N ASN A 36 -5.01 11.50 1.10
CA ASN A 36 -4.97 10.45 2.12
C ASN A 36 -6.12 10.54 3.12
N ALA A 37 -6.41 11.74 3.62
CA ALA A 37 -7.52 11.96 4.55
C ALA A 37 -8.88 11.62 3.92
N LEU A 38 -9.13 12.09 2.68
CA LEU A 38 -10.39 11.85 1.99
C LEU A 38 -10.58 10.39 1.58
N LYS A 39 -9.52 9.70 1.09
CA LYS A 39 -9.63 8.30 0.73
C LYS A 39 -9.97 7.42 1.94
N ASN A 40 -9.34 7.70 3.10
CA ASN A 40 -9.63 6.97 4.33
C ASN A 40 -11.06 7.25 4.81
N THR A 41 -11.55 8.50 4.67
CA THR A 41 -12.95 8.86 5.01
C THR A 41 -13.95 8.08 4.17
N ILE A 42 -13.80 8.09 2.85
CA ILE A 42 -14.75 7.43 1.93
C ILE A 42 -14.72 5.92 2.13
N ALA A 43 -13.52 5.33 2.23
CA ALA A 43 -13.38 3.90 2.46
C ALA A 43 -13.97 3.48 3.82
N LEU A 44 -13.79 4.29 4.86
CA LEU A 44 -14.38 4.03 6.17
C LEU A 44 -15.92 4.02 6.11
N ILE A 45 -16.52 4.96 5.39
CA ILE A 45 -17.97 4.97 5.16
C ILE A 45 -18.42 3.68 4.46
N CYS A 46 -17.71 3.25 3.39
CA CYS A 46 -18.01 2.01 2.69
C CYS A 46 -17.88 0.78 3.61
N PHE A 47 -16.85 0.73 4.42
CA PHE A 47 -16.66 -0.38 5.37
C PHE A 47 -17.70 -0.39 6.49
N ILE A 48 -18.07 0.76 7.06
CA ILE A 48 -19.16 0.85 8.05
C ILE A 48 -20.48 0.37 7.45
N ALA A 49 -20.78 0.76 6.21
CA ALA A 49 -21.95 0.25 5.50
C ALA A 49 -21.88 -1.28 5.32
N THR A 50 -20.70 -1.83 5.00
CA THR A 50 -20.48 -3.27 4.89
C THR A 50 -20.72 -3.97 6.21
N LEU A 51 -20.16 -3.48 7.34
CA LEU A 51 -20.42 -4.04 8.67
C LEU A 51 -21.90 -4.03 9.01
N SER A 52 -22.60 -2.92 8.69
CA SER A 52 -24.04 -2.79 8.94
C SER A 52 -24.88 -3.79 8.13
N ILE A 53 -24.52 -4.02 6.85
CA ILE A 53 -25.19 -4.98 5.96
C ILE A 53 -24.96 -6.42 6.44
N LEU A 54 -23.76 -6.73 6.92
CA LEU A 54 -23.39 -8.05 7.43
C LEU A 54 -23.86 -8.30 8.87
N GLY A 55 -24.44 -7.29 9.54
CA GLY A 55 -24.86 -7.40 10.93
C GLY A 55 -23.70 -7.51 11.93
N ILE A 56 -22.50 -7.05 11.54
CA ILE A 56 -21.31 -7.10 12.39
C ILE A 56 -21.30 -5.86 13.31
N PRO A 57 -21.22 -6.05 14.65
CA PRO A 57 -21.26 -4.93 15.59
C PRO A 57 -19.99 -4.05 15.44
N LEU A 58 -20.17 -2.72 15.55
CA LEU A 58 -19.06 -1.76 15.53
C LEU A 58 -18.14 -1.90 16.73
N LEU A 59 -18.72 -2.20 17.90
CA LEU A 59 -17.96 -2.51 19.12
C LEU A 59 -17.81 -4.02 19.24
N ASN A 60 -16.58 -4.47 19.37
CA ASN A 60 -16.27 -5.89 19.48
C ASN A 60 -15.45 -6.12 20.76
N SER A 61 -15.86 -7.07 21.57
CA SER A 61 -15.19 -7.46 22.81
C SER A 61 -14.37 -8.74 22.70
N THR A 62 -14.25 -9.30 21.51
CA THR A 62 -13.54 -10.56 21.27
C THR A 62 -12.03 -10.41 21.48
N PHE A 63 -11.48 -9.23 21.12
CA PHE A 63 -10.04 -8.97 21.14
C PHE A 63 -9.53 -8.61 22.52
N LYS A 64 -8.29 -9.01 22.81
CA LYS A 64 -7.57 -8.66 24.04
C LYS A 64 -7.08 -7.22 24.00
N SER A 65 -6.85 -6.60 25.16
CA SER A 65 -6.42 -5.19 25.24
C SER A 65 -5.11 -4.90 24.49
N HIS A 66 -4.15 -5.84 24.46
CA HIS A 66 -2.90 -5.67 23.74
C HIS A 66 -3.10 -5.71 22.20
N GLU A 67 -4.08 -6.47 21.71
CA GLU A 67 -4.40 -6.54 20.27
C GLU A 67 -4.95 -5.20 19.78
N TYR A 68 -5.78 -4.52 20.59
CA TYR A 68 -6.22 -3.15 20.27
C TYR A 68 -5.06 -2.17 20.15
N ILE A 69 -4.04 -2.28 21.02
CA ILE A 69 -2.83 -1.44 20.93
C ILE A 69 -2.10 -1.72 19.61
N ILE A 70 -1.98 -2.98 19.21
CA ILE A 70 -1.39 -3.37 17.92
C ILE A 70 -2.20 -2.79 16.75
N PHE A 71 -3.52 -2.86 16.78
CA PHE A 71 -4.38 -2.28 15.75
C PHE A 71 -4.20 -0.76 15.66
N ILE A 72 -4.09 -0.07 16.79
CA ILE A 72 -3.87 1.39 16.85
C ILE A 72 -2.52 1.74 16.21
N ILE A 73 -1.43 1.11 16.68
CA ILE A 73 -0.09 1.40 16.18
C ILE A 73 -0.01 1.08 14.67
N SER A 74 -0.50 -0.09 14.26
CA SER A 74 -0.48 -0.51 12.86
C SER A 74 -1.35 0.37 11.96
N GLY A 75 -2.50 0.86 12.46
CA GLY A 75 -3.35 1.80 11.73
C GLY A 75 -2.69 3.16 11.53
N ILE A 76 -2.01 3.70 12.56
CA ILE A 76 -1.25 4.95 12.45
C ILE A 76 -0.10 4.79 11.45
N LEU A 77 0.71 3.73 11.60
CA LEU A 77 1.89 3.51 10.76
C LEU A 77 1.51 3.24 9.30
N GLY A 78 0.60 2.31 9.05
CA GLY A 78 0.25 1.90 7.69
C GLY A 78 -0.62 2.92 6.97
N MET A 79 -1.81 3.18 7.49
CA MET A 79 -2.83 3.99 6.79
C MET A 79 -2.72 5.48 7.07
N GLY A 80 -2.13 5.87 8.21
CA GLY A 80 -1.87 7.26 8.55
C GLY A 80 -0.59 7.78 7.88
N ILE A 81 0.55 7.27 8.31
CA ILE A 81 1.89 7.79 7.96
C ILE A 81 2.36 7.24 6.62
N ALA A 82 2.40 5.91 6.45
CA ALA A 82 2.94 5.31 5.24
C ALA A 82 2.18 5.75 3.99
N ASP A 83 0.85 5.71 4.01
CA ASP A 83 0.02 6.13 2.88
C ASP A 83 0.16 7.62 2.56
N ALA A 84 0.26 8.49 3.58
CA ALA A 84 0.47 9.93 3.37
C ALA A 84 1.81 10.20 2.65
N ILE A 85 2.88 9.54 3.11
CA ILE A 85 4.21 9.67 2.52
C ILE A 85 4.26 9.03 1.14
N PHE A 86 3.60 7.88 0.95
CA PHE A 86 3.45 7.21 -0.34
C PHE A 86 2.82 8.13 -1.39
N ILE A 87 1.65 8.73 -1.11
CA ILE A 87 0.98 9.62 -2.05
C ILE A 87 1.82 10.88 -2.32
N TYR A 88 2.52 11.39 -1.31
CA TYR A 88 3.47 12.50 -1.49
C TYR A 88 4.62 12.09 -2.43
N SER A 89 5.26 10.94 -2.20
CA SER A 89 6.34 10.43 -3.06
C SER A 89 5.85 10.17 -4.49
N LEU A 90 4.67 9.56 -4.63
CA LEU A 90 3.99 9.35 -5.91
C LEU A 90 3.82 10.66 -6.69
N SER A 91 3.46 11.75 -6.00
CA SER A 91 3.33 13.08 -6.63
C SER A 91 4.66 13.60 -7.22
N LYS A 92 5.79 13.22 -6.61
CA LYS A 92 7.13 13.73 -6.96
C LYS A 92 7.85 12.89 -8.01
N ILE A 93 7.81 11.56 -7.88
CA ILE A 93 8.64 10.67 -8.71
C ILE A 93 7.86 9.83 -9.74
N GLY A 94 6.53 9.92 -9.75
CA GLY A 94 5.68 9.24 -10.73
C GLY A 94 5.31 7.81 -10.37
N ALA A 95 4.30 7.28 -11.09
CA ALA A 95 3.71 5.97 -10.77
C ALA A 95 4.63 4.81 -11.12
N ASN A 96 5.34 4.88 -12.25
CA ASN A 96 6.24 3.83 -12.70
C ASN A 96 7.40 3.59 -11.72
N ARG A 97 8.01 4.66 -11.18
CA ARG A 97 9.09 4.53 -10.20
C ARG A 97 8.58 4.01 -8.86
N ILE A 98 7.44 4.50 -8.42
CA ILE A 98 6.78 3.99 -7.20
C ILE A 98 6.52 2.49 -7.33
N ALA A 99 6.01 2.01 -8.46
CA ALA A 99 5.74 0.60 -8.68
C ALA A 99 6.99 -0.28 -8.53
N ILE A 100 8.13 0.15 -9.08
CA ILE A 100 9.40 -0.58 -8.95
C ILE A 100 9.92 -0.52 -7.50
N LEU A 101 9.82 0.65 -6.84
CA LEU A 101 10.23 0.78 -5.44
C LEU A 101 9.39 -0.09 -4.51
N ASN A 102 8.11 -0.29 -4.81
CA ASN A 102 7.23 -1.14 -4.01
C ASN A 102 7.70 -2.60 -3.96
N CYS A 103 8.50 -3.07 -4.93
CA CYS A 103 9.14 -4.39 -4.87
C CYS A 103 10.11 -4.55 -3.69
N PHE A 104 10.44 -3.47 -2.99
CA PHE A 104 11.18 -3.53 -1.73
C PHE A 104 10.31 -3.98 -0.54
N GLU A 105 8.99 -3.84 -0.64
CA GLU A 105 8.08 -4.17 0.48
C GLU A 105 8.18 -5.63 0.95
N PRO A 106 8.20 -6.65 0.07
CA PRO A 106 8.41 -8.04 0.50
C PRO A 106 9.69 -8.26 1.28
N ILE A 107 10.78 -7.57 0.89
CA ILE A 107 12.06 -7.63 1.62
C ILE A 107 11.91 -7.06 3.02
N ALA A 108 11.26 -5.89 3.14
CA ALA A 108 11.01 -5.26 4.42
C ALA A 108 10.11 -6.13 5.32
N VAL A 109 9.04 -6.71 4.75
CA VAL A 109 8.15 -7.65 5.44
C VAL A 109 8.95 -8.85 5.94
N TYR A 110 9.78 -9.45 5.10
CA TYR A 110 10.61 -10.59 5.49
C TYR A 110 11.55 -10.24 6.64
N CYS A 111 12.28 -9.13 6.55
CA CYS A 111 13.18 -8.68 7.61
C CYS A 111 12.44 -8.47 8.95
N PHE A 112 11.29 -7.82 8.94
CA PHE A 112 10.50 -7.65 10.15
C PHE A 112 9.93 -8.97 10.67
N THR A 113 9.53 -9.88 9.80
CA THR A 113 9.05 -11.22 10.19
C THR A 113 10.14 -12.01 10.91
N LEU A 114 11.37 -12.00 10.40
CA LEU A 114 12.53 -12.62 11.08
C LEU A 114 12.76 -12.02 12.48
N PHE A 115 12.65 -10.69 12.61
CA PHE A 115 12.92 -9.99 13.86
C PHE A 115 11.83 -10.20 14.91
N MET A 116 10.56 -10.20 14.49
CA MET A 116 9.40 -10.21 15.39
C MET A 116 8.86 -11.63 15.66
N LEU A 117 8.91 -12.51 14.65
CA LEU A 117 8.30 -13.84 14.72
C LEU A 117 9.33 -14.96 14.87
N SER A 118 10.63 -14.64 15.06
CA SER A 118 11.73 -15.61 15.27
C SER A 118 11.73 -16.78 14.27
N THR A 119 11.36 -16.48 13.02
CA THR A 119 11.33 -17.47 11.94
C THR A 119 12.75 -17.80 11.43
N SER A 120 12.90 -18.86 10.66
CA SER A 120 14.19 -19.40 10.18
C SER A 120 15.05 -18.38 9.42
N SER A 121 16.37 -18.56 9.48
CA SER A 121 17.38 -17.75 8.78
C SER A 121 17.19 -17.70 7.26
N LEU A 122 17.65 -16.60 6.65
CA LEU A 122 17.71 -16.42 5.19
C LEU A 122 18.41 -17.60 4.48
N GLY A 123 17.71 -18.18 3.52
CA GLY A 123 18.31 -19.09 2.56
C GLY A 123 19.18 -18.34 1.53
N VAL A 124 20.03 -19.06 0.83
CA VAL A 124 20.92 -18.49 -0.20
C VAL A 124 20.11 -17.87 -1.34
N LEU A 125 19.05 -18.52 -1.79
CA LEU A 125 18.18 -18.04 -2.89
C LEU A 125 17.41 -16.77 -2.51
N GLU A 126 16.91 -16.70 -1.28
CA GLU A 126 16.24 -15.52 -0.74
C GLU A 126 17.20 -14.32 -0.70
N SER A 127 18.46 -14.55 -0.26
CA SER A 127 19.49 -13.50 -0.24
C SER A 127 19.82 -13.00 -1.64
N ILE A 128 19.92 -13.89 -2.64
CA ILE A 128 20.12 -13.52 -4.04
C ILE A 128 18.94 -12.71 -4.56
N GLY A 129 17.70 -13.13 -4.26
CA GLY A 129 16.49 -12.41 -4.63
C GLY A 129 16.48 -10.97 -4.10
N PHE A 130 16.86 -10.78 -2.83
CA PHE A 130 16.97 -9.44 -2.22
C PHE A 130 18.02 -8.57 -2.91
N ILE A 131 19.19 -9.13 -3.23
CA ILE A 131 20.24 -8.38 -3.95
C ILE A 131 19.72 -7.93 -5.31
N ILE A 132 19.00 -8.78 -6.04
CA ILE A 132 18.43 -8.46 -7.35
C ILE A 132 17.41 -7.33 -7.24
N VAL A 133 16.52 -7.34 -6.24
CA VAL A 133 15.57 -6.25 -5.99
C VAL A 133 16.32 -4.94 -5.68
N ILE A 134 17.34 -4.99 -4.83
CA ILE A 134 18.15 -3.79 -4.52
C ILE A 134 18.81 -3.23 -5.79
N ILE A 135 19.35 -4.10 -6.64
CA ILE A 135 19.92 -3.69 -7.93
C ILE A 135 18.85 -3.02 -8.80
N SER A 136 17.63 -3.55 -8.88
CA SER A 136 16.53 -2.93 -9.63
C SER A 136 16.20 -1.52 -9.13
N ILE A 137 16.19 -1.33 -7.81
CA ILE A 137 15.96 -0.02 -7.17
C ILE A 137 17.10 0.96 -7.50
N LEU A 138 18.35 0.49 -7.50
CA LEU A 138 19.49 1.31 -7.89
C LEU A 138 19.39 1.72 -9.36
N ILE A 139 19.07 0.80 -10.27
CA ILE A 139 18.90 1.08 -11.69
C ILE A 139 17.88 2.20 -11.92
N ILE A 140 16.69 2.11 -11.29
CA ILE A 140 15.64 3.12 -11.44
C ILE A 140 16.01 4.45 -10.75
N SER A 141 16.77 4.39 -9.67
CA SER A 141 17.20 5.59 -8.94
C SER A 141 18.18 6.43 -9.73
N TYR A 142 19.06 5.79 -10.51
CA TYR A 142 20.05 6.46 -11.37
C TYR A 142 19.55 6.76 -12.77
N GLU A 143 18.32 6.36 -13.13
CA GLU A 143 17.76 6.73 -14.44
C GLU A 143 17.77 8.26 -14.61
N LYS A 144 18.37 8.74 -15.73
CA LYS A 144 18.30 10.15 -16.10
C LYS A 144 16.88 10.50 -16.53
N ASP A 145 16.30 11.49 -15.86
CA ASP A 145 14.98 11.98 -16.18
C ASP A 145 14.98 12.74 -17.50
N ARG A 146 14.04 12.38 -18.39
CA ARG A 146 13.67 13.20 -19.54
C ARG A 146 12.66 14.29 -19.16
N ASP A 147 12.13 14.25 -17.94
CA ASP A 147 11.04 15.09 -17.47
C ASP A 147 11.52 16.17 -16.47
N ASP A 148 12.76 16.61 -16.56
CA ASP A 148 13.38 17.72 -15.77
C ASP A 148 13.11 17.69 -14.25
N ILE A 149 12.95 16.49 -13.66
CA ILE A 149 12.79 16.37 -12.20
C ILE A 149 14.13 16.70 -11.52
N ASP A 150 14.13 17.71 -10.68
CA ASP A 150 15.31 18.07 -9.86
C ASP A 150 15.85 16.79 -9.15
N PRO A 151 17.15 16.46 -9.33
CA PRO A 151 17.76 15.29 -8.68
C PRO A 151 17.58 15.24 -7.17
N LYS A 152 17.53 16.40 -6.50
CA LYS A 152 17.28 16.49 -5.05
C LYS A 152 15.87 16.07 -4.70
N VAL A 153 14.87 16.51 -5.49
CA VAL A 153 13.46 16.13 -5.33
C VAL A 153 13.28 14.64 -5.58
N LYS A 154 13.90 14.10 -6.62
CA LYS A 154 13.91 12.68 -6.95
C LYS A 154 14.48 11.84 -5.80
N LYS A 155 15.69 12.17 -5.33
CA LYS A 155 16.35 11.47 -4.22
C LYS A 155 15.48 11.49 -2.96
N LYS A 156 14.93 12.66 -2.61
CA LYS A 156 14.02 12.79 -1.46
C LYS A 156 12.77 11.93 -1.63
N GLY A 157 12.16 11.93 -2.82
CA GLY A 157 10.98 11.11 -3.11
C GLY A 157 11.24 9.61 -2.97
N ILE A 158 12.40 9.13 -3.44
CA ILE A 158 12.82 7.72 -3.31
C ILE A 158 13.02 7.36 -1.84
N LEU A 159 13.77 8.17 -1.08
CA LEU A 159 14.03 7.91 0.34
C LEU A 159 12.74 7.90 1.16
N LEU A 160 11.83 8.83 0.89
CA LEU A 160 10.52 8.87 1.56
C LEU A 160 9.68 7.65 1.20
N GLN A 161 9.72 7.18 -0.05
CA GLN A 161 9.01 5.96 -0.44
C GLN A 161 9.55 4.73 0.28
N ILE A 162 10.86 4.57 0.37
CA ILE A 162 11.48 3.47 1.14
C ILE A 162 11.04 3.53 2.61
N PHE A 163 11.04 4.72 3.21
CA PHE A 163 10.56 4.89 4.58
C PHE A 163 9.06 4.52 4.72
N ALA A 164 8.23 4.94 3.77
CA ALA A 164 6.81 4.55 3.75
C ALA A 164 6.63 3.03 3.67
N LEU A 165 7.43 2.35 2.84
CA LEU A 165 7.40 0.89 2.73
C LEU A 165 7.84 0.18 4.01
N LEU A 166 8.84 0.70 4.72
CA LEU A 166 9.23 0.18 6.03
C LEU A 166 8.09 0.33 7.05
N CYS A 167 7.43 1.49 7.10
CA CYS A 167 6.27 1.69 7.98
C CYS A 167 5.10 0.76 7.60
N SER A 168 4.83 0.58 6.30
CA SER A 168 3.80 -0.33 5.81
C SER A 168 4.11 -1.78 6.18
N ALA A 169 5.31 -2.24 5.90
CA ALA A 169 5.77 -3.59 6.21
C ALA A 169 5.69 -3.90 7.71
N LEU A 170 6.16 -2.98 8.56
CA LEU A 170 6.05 -3.12 10.01
C LEU A 170 4.58 -3.22 10.46
N SER A 171 3.72 -2.34 9.93
CA SER A 171 2.29 -2.35 10.19
C SER A 171 1.62 -3.68 9.84
N MET A 172 2.08 -4.33 8.74
CA MET A 172 1.56 -5.62 8.29
C MET A 172 2.03 -6.76 9.18
N VAL A 173 3.32 -6.82 9.52
CA VAL A 173 3.89 -7.90 10.33
C VAL A 173 3.30 -7.88 11.75
N MET A 174 3.09 -6.70 12.33
CA MET A 174 2.50 -6.55 13.66
C MET A 174 1.13 -7.21 13.81
N ILE A 175 0.32 -7.25 12.75
CA ILE A 175 -1.04 -7.83 12.82
C ILE A 175 -1.09 -9.28 12.37
N LYS A 176 0.00 -9.84 11.84
CA LYS A 176 -0.04 -11.15 11.18
C LYS A 176 -0.45 -12.26 12.12
N GLU A 177 0.12 -12.34 13.33
CA GLU A 177 -0.26 -13.35 14.32
C GLU A 177 -1.75 -13.29 14.66
N ILE A 178 -2.27 -12.06 14.84
CA ILE A 178 -3.70 -11.88 15.16
C ILE A 178 -4.57 -12.32 13.98
N LEU A 179 -4.16 -12.02 12.73
CA LEU A 179 -4.88 -12.49 11.55
C LEU A 179 -4.86 -14.02 11.42
N ASP A 180 -3.77 -14.66 11.83
CA ASP A 180 -3.66 -16.13 11.82
C ASP A 180 -4.56 -16.77 12.87
N ASP A 181 -4.67 -16.18 14.05
CA ASP A 181 -5.55 -16.65 15.12
C ASP A 181 -7.04 -16.60 14.71
N TYR A 182 -7.43 -15.57 13.94
CA TYR A 182 -8.81 -15.37 13.50
C TYR A 182 -9.05 -15.69 12.01
N ARG A 183 -8.12 -16.41 11.34
CA ARG A 183 -8.14 -16.65 9.87
C ARG A 183 -9.42 -17.28 9.33
N TYR A 184 -10.17 -18.01 10.14
CA TYR A 184 -11.41 -18.67 9.72
C TYR A 184 -12.67 -17.81 9.94
N ASP A 185 -12.54 -16.64 10.56
CA ASP A 185 -13.65 -15.71 10.78
C ASP A 185 -13.46 -14.45 9.94
N ILE A 186 -14.08 -14.48 8.75
CA ILE A 186 -14.02 -13.37 7.80
C ILE A 186 -14.62 -12.08 8.39
N ASN A 187 -15.59 -12.19 9.30
CA ASN A 187 -16.23 -11.04 9.91
C ASN A 187 -15.24 -10.31 10.84
N LEU A 188 -14.44 -11.07 11.60
CA LEU A 188 -13.39 -10.51 12.45
C LEU A 188 -12.26 -9.91 11.62
N ILE A 189 -11.86 -10.54 10.51
CA ILE A 189 -10.85 -9.98 9.58
C ILE A 189 -11.32 -8.63 9.02
N ILE A 190 -12.58 -8.54 8.56
CA ILE A 190 -13.15 -7.29 8.06
C ILE A 190 -13.21 -6.26 9.20
N TRP A 191 -13.60 -6.66 10.38
CA TRP A 191 -13.66 -5.75 11.55
C TRP A 191 -12.27 -5.19 11.90
N ILE A 192 -11.21 -6.02 11.88
CA ILE A 192 -9.82 -5.57 12.08
C ILE A 192 -9.44 -4.52 11.03
N ALA A 193 -9.78 -4.77 9.76
CA ALA A 193 -9.52 -3.82 8.68
C ALA A 193 -10.20 -2.47 8.93
N VAL A 194 -11.48 -2.51 9.35
CA VAL A 194 -12.27 -1.31 9.67
C VAL A 194 -11.69 -0.54 10.85
N PHE A 195 -11.35 -1.23 11.93
CA PHE A 195 -10.80 -0.58 13.12
C PHE A 195 -9.44 0.09 12.82
N ARG A 196 -8.56 -0.60 12.12
CA ARG A 196 -7.27 -0.03 11.68
C ARG A 196 -7.46 1.18 10.76
N LEU A 197 -8.42 1.09 9.83
CA LEU A 197 -8.74 2.19 8.93
C LEU A 197 -9.35 3.38 9.69
N PHE A 198 -10.16 3.16 10.72
CA PHE A 198 -10.66 4.21 11.59
C PHE A 198 -9.54 4.97 12.30
N ILE A 199 -8.56 4.26 12.82
CA ILE A 199 -7.36 4.88 13.41
C ILE A 199 -6.54 5.60 12.33
N GLY A 200 -6.37 5.02 11.15
CA GLY A 200 -5.73 5.66 10.00
C GLY A 200 -6.46 6.90 9.51
N PHE A 201 -7.79 6.93 9.56
CA PHE A 201 -8.62 8.11 9.29
C PHE A 201 -8.29 9.24 10.28
N ILE A 202 -8.29 8.96 11.58
CA ILE A 202 -7.93 9.97 12.60
C ILE A 202 -6.52 10.49 12.36
N ALA A 203 -5.53 9.59 12.17
CA ALA A 203 -4.15 9.97 11.93
C ALA A 203 -3.97 10.81 10.65
N SER A 204 -4.62 10.44 9.54
CA SER A 204 -4.51 11.15 8.28
C SER A 204 -5.12 12.56 8.33
N TRP A 205 -6.27 12.73 9.00
CA TRP A 205 -6.84 14.06 9.24
C TRP A 205 -5.98 14.90 10.18
N THR A 206 -5.43 14.30 11.25
CA THR A 206 -4.50 14.99 12.15
C THR A 206 -3.28 15.50 11.38
N ILE A 207 -2.64 14.64 10.57
CA ILE A 207 -1.49 15.04 9.73
C ILE A 207 -1.89 16.19 8.79
N PHE A 208 -3.05 16.09 8.11
CA PHE A 208 -3.51 17.14 7.20
C PHE A 208 -3.78 18.45 7.92
N LEU A 209 -4.47 18.44 9.06
CA LEU A 209 -4.82 19.64 9.83
C LEU A 209 -3.62 20.33 10.46
N CYS A 210 -2.53 19.61 10.72
CA CYS A 210 -1.27 20.18 11.16
C CYS A 210 -0.49 20.94 10.05
N LEU A 211 -0.93 20.87 8.78
CA LEU A 211 -0.30 21.60 7.69
C LEU A 211 -0.69 23.08 7.73
N LYS A 212 0.23 23.93 7.22
CA LYS A 212 -0.07 25.37 7.03
C LYS A 212 -1.08 25.56 5.88
N ASN A 213 -1.98 26.51 6.04
CA ASN A 213 -2.97 26.90 4.99
C ASN A 213 -3.97 25.81 4.57
N THR A 214 -4.41 24.98 5.48
CA THR A 214 -5.37 23.88 5.24
C THR A 214 -6.64 24.33 4.54
N ILE A 215 -7.20 25.50 4.87
CA ILE A 215 -8.40 26.05 4.24
C ILE A 215 -8.20 26.29 2.74
N LYS A 216 -7.05 26.80 2.32
CA LYS A 216 -6.72 26.97 0.88
C LYS A 216 -6.57 25.62 0.18
N LEU A 217 -6.03 24.63 0.87
CA LEU A 217 -5.86 23.27 0.32
C LEU A 217 -7.22 22.56 0.11
N LEU A 218 -8.22 22.84 0.95
CA LEU A 218 -9.59 22.34 0.80
C LEU A 218 -10.30 22.96 -0.41
N ALA A 219 -9.99 24.20 -0.76
CA ALA A 219 -10.66 24.90 -1.86
C ALA A 219 -10.47 24.22 -3.24
N GLY A 220 -9.41 23.40 -3.40
CA GLY A 220 -9.14 22.66 -4.64
C GLY A 220 -10.13 21.53 -4.97
N ILE A 221 -11.02 21.14 -4.03
CA ILE A 221 -11.95 20.00 -4.20
C ILE A 221 -13.21 20.36 -5.03
N LYS A 222 -13.42 21.62 -5.38
CA LYS A 222 -14.68 22.09 -5.98
C LYS A 222 -15.02 21.51 -7.36
N GLU A 223 -14.03 20.97 -8.10
CA GLU A 223 -14.27 20.37 -9.42
C GLU A 223 -14.95 19.00 -9.29
N LYS A 224 -16.09 18.81 -9.97
CA LYS A 224 -16.80 17.51 -10.03
C LYS A 224 -15.89 16.35 -10.43
N THR A 225 -14.96 16.59 -11.37
CA THR A 225 -13.99 15.60 -11.83
C THR A 225 -13.04 15.13 -10.71
N ILE A 226 -12.63 16.05 -9.83
CA ILE A 226 -11.78 15.73 -8.68
C ILE A 226 -12.55 14.87 -7.69
N ILE A 227 -13.80 15.24 -7.38
CA ILE A 227 -14.66 14.49 -6.46
C ILE A 227 -14.87 13.06 -6.96
N VAL A 228 -15.23 12.89 -8.24
CA VAL A 228 -15.41 11.56 -8.85
C VAL A 228 -14.12 10.73 -8.75
N LYS A 229 -12.97 11.32 -9.08
CA LYS A 229 -11.69 10.63 -8.97
C LYS A 229 -11.34 10.22 -7.53
N ILE A 230 -11.61 11.09 -6.54
CA ILE A 230 -11.41 10.76 -5.12
C ILE A 230 -12.30 9.58 -4.72
N ILE A 231 -13.60 9.63 -5.04
CA ILE A 231 -14.53 8.55 -4.72
C ILE A 231 -14.07 7.24 -5.37
N THR A 232 -13.81 7.26 -6.68
CA THR A 232 -13.40 6.07 -7.43
C THR A 232 -12.11 5.46 -6.87
N SER A 233 -11.07 6.28 -6.65
CA SER A 233 -9.79 5.78 -6.12
C SER A 233 -9.90 5.30 -4.67
N SER A 234 -10.79 5.88 -3.87
CA SER A 234 -11.04 5.44 -2.49
C SER A 234 -11.76 4.10 -2.45
N VAL A 235 -12.78 3.94 -3.31
CA VAL A 235 -13.55 2.68 -3.39
C VAL A 235 -12.66 1.55 -3.90
N PHE A 236 -11.96 1.75 -5.01
CA PHE A 236 -11.08 0.69 -5.55
C PHE A 236 -9.84 0.47 -4.68
N GLY A 237 -9.10 1.53 -4.33
CA GLY A 237 -7.80 1.42 -3.69
C GLY A 237 -7.83 1.18 -2.19
N THR A 238 -8.78 1.79 -1.47
CA THR A 238 -8.78 1.69 0.00
C THR A 238 -9.89 0.78 0.50
N PHE A 239 -11.08 0.78 -0.09
CA PHE A 239 -12.13 -0.13 0.34
C PHE A 239 -11.94 -1.54 -0.26
N MET A 240 -12.01 -1.69 -1.59
CA MET A 240 -11.97 -3.02 -2.23
C MET A 240 -10.58 -3.66 -2.11
N ALA A 241 -9.51 -2.90 -2.42
CA ALA A 241 -8.16 -3.44 -2.36
C ALA A 241 -7.75 -3.82 -0.93
N LEU A 242 -8.03 -2.98 0.08
CA LEU A 242 -7.72 -3.30 1.47
C LEU A 242 -8.52 -4.51 1.97
N GLY A 243 -9.82 -4.58 1.66
CA GLY A 243 -10.66 -5.73 2.02
C GLY A 243 -10.13 -7.03 1.42
N CYS A 244 -9.87 -7.03 0.11
CA CYS A 244 -9.26 -8.19 -0.55
C CYS A 244 -7.88 -8.53 0.00
N TRP A 245 -7.05 -7.52 0.27
CA TRP A 245 -5.72 -7.70 0.81
C TRP A 245 -5.72 -8.34 2.20
N MET A 246 -6.57 -7.87 3.11
CA MET A 246 -6.70 -8.42 4.45
C MET A 246 -7.17 -9.88 4.43
N ILE A 247 -8.16 -10.18 3.58
CA ILE A 247 -8.64 -11.57 3.38
C ILE A 247 -7.51 -12.41 2.77
N GLY A 248 -6.83 -11.90 1.74
CA GLY A 248 -5.70 -12.57 1.11
C GLY A 248 -4.61 -12.94 2.09
N GLN A 249 -4.21 -12.01 2.97
CA GLN A 249 -3.22 -12.25 4.01
C GLN A 249 -3.66 -13.29 5.06
N ALA A 250 -4.93 -13.26 5.46
CA ALA A 250 -5.44 -14.20 6.45
C ALA A 250 -5.54 -15.63 5.91
N TYR A 251 -5.92 -15.77 4.63
CA TYR A 251 -6.12 -17.09 4.01
C TYR A 251 -4.84 -17.66 3.35
N THR A 252 -3.79 -16.87 3.17
CA THR A 252 -2.51 -17.34 2.65
C THR A 252 -1.62 -17.79 3.82
N GLU A 253 -1.18 -19.05 3.80
CA GLU A 253 -0.37 -19.62 4.89
C GLU A 253 0.98 -18.93 5.04
N LYS A 254 1.61 -18.60 3.90
CA LYS A 254 2.90 -17.91 3.89
C LYS A 254 2.70 -16.44 3.51
N LEU A 255 2.90 -15.51 4.46
CA LEU A 255 2.82 -14.06 4.21
C LEU A 255 3.69 -13.61 3.01
N PRO A 256 4.89 -14.15 2.80
CA PRO A 256 5.68 -13.85 1.61
C PRO A 256 4.96 -14.14 0.29
N LEU A 257 4.21 -15.23 0.18
CA LEU A 257 3.48 -15.58 -1.06
C LEU A 257 2.40 -14.53 -1.38
N ALA A 258 1.62 -14.08 -0.39
CA ALA A 258 0.66 -13.00 -0.59
C ALA A 258 1.36 -11.72 -1.06
N SER A 259 2.54 -11.42 -0.50
CA SER A 259 3.34 -10.25 -0.88
C SER A 259 3.85 -10.33 -2.32
N ILE A 260 4.30 -11.52 -2.80
CA ILE A 260 4.69 -11.70 -4.21
C ILE A 260 3.53 -11.41 -5.14
N LEU A 261 2.37 -11.98 -4.85
CA LEU A 261 1.18 -11.80 -5.65
C LEU A 261 0.75 -10.32 -5.67
N GLY A 262 0.91 -9.62 -4.56
CA GLY A 262 0.73 -8.17 -4.47
C GLY A 262 1.64 -7.39 -5.44
N GLN A 263 2.86 -7.88 -5.71
CA GLN A 263 3.80 -7.22 -6.63
C GLN A 263 3.42 -7.38 -8.11
N THR A 264 2.43 -8.21 -8.46
CA THR A 264 1.84 -8.19 -9.80
C THR A 264 1.24 -6.82 -10.14
N SER A 265 0.92 -6.01 -9.13
CA SER A 265 0.53 -4.61 -9.27
C SER A 265 1.55 -3.78 -10.07
N LEU A 266 2.85 -4.12 -10.03
CA LEU A 266 3.87 -3.46 -10.85
C LEU A 266 3.53 -3.50 -12.35
N ILE A 267 3.11 -4.66 -12.86
CA ILE A 267 2.77 -4.82 -14.27
C ILE A 267 1.56 -3.96 -14.62
N PHE A 268 0.51 -4.04 -13.81
CA PHE A 268 -0.71 -3.25 -14.02
C PHE A 268 -0.44 -1.74 -13.91
N ILE A 269 0.37 -1.29 -12.95
CA ILE A 269 0.71 0.13 -12.80
C ILE A 269 1.49 0.63 -14.02
N LEU A 270 2.46 -0.12 -14.53
CA LEU A 270 3.21 0.24 -15.73
C LEU A 270 2.27 0.42 -16.93
N ILE A 271 1.38 -0.53 -17.16
CA ILE A 271 0.41 -0.48 -18.25
C ILE A 271 -0.55 0.71 -18.08
N PHE A 272 -1.17 0.83 -16.91
CA PHE A 272 -2.15 1.88 -16.66
C PHE A 272 -1.54 3.28 -16.64
N SER A 273 -0.33 3.45 -16.11
CA SER A 273 0.36 4.73 -16.13
C SER A 273 0.74 5.16 -17.55
N TRP A 274 1.11 4.22 -18.41
CA TRP A 274 1.36 4.50 -19.82
C TRP A 274 0.08 4.95 -20.53
N ILE A 275 -1.04 4.22 -20.34
CA ILE A 275 -2.32 4.50 -21.01
C ILE A 275 -2.96 5.80 -20.49
N PHE A 276 -3.06 5.96 -19.18
CA PHE A 276 -3.88 7.02 -18.55
C PHE A 276 -3.09 8.25 -18.11
N LEU A 277 -1.80 8.11 -17.84
CA LEU A 277 -0.94 9.22 -17.39
C LEU A 277 0.05 9.69 -18.47
N ASN A 278 0.11 8.99 -19.61
CA ASN A 278 1.12 9.21 -20.66
C ASN A 278 2.56 9.15 -20.14
N GLU A 279 2.80 8.41 -19.02
CA GLU A 279 4.15 8.18 -18.51
C GLU A 279 4.92 7.29 -19.52
N LYS A 280 6.08 7.78 -19.98
CA LYS A 280 6.91 7.02 -20.93
C LYS A 280 7.54 5.81 -20.23
N ILE A 281 7.37 4.64 -20.82
CA ILE A 281 8.06 3.43 -20.38
C ILE A 281 9.41 3.40 -21.11
N THR A 282 10.48 3.67 -20.36
CA THR A 282 11.86 3.61 -20.91
C THR A 282 12.38 2.17 -20.87
N LYS A 283 13.39 1.87 -21.72
CA LYS A 283 14.06 0.55 -21.67
C LYS A 283 14.63 0.25 -20.28
N ILE A 284 15.13 1.27 -19.58
CA ILE A 284 15.67 1.16 -18.23
C ILE A 284 14.56 0.71 -17.25
N ARG A 285 13.36 1.29 -17.37
CA ARG A 285 12.20 0.90 -16.53
C ARG A 285 11.76 -0.54 -16.79
N ILE A 286 11.77 -0.98 -18.03
CA ILE A 286 11.47 -2.38 -18.38
C ILE A 286 12.50 -3.31 -17.74
N ILE A 287 13.79 -3.01 -17.91
CA ILE A 287 14.88 -3.83 -17.34
C ILE A 287 14.75 -3.87 -15.81
N ALA A 288 14.61 -2.71 -15.15
CA ALA A 288 14.44 -2.64 -13.71
C ALA A 288 13.20 -3.44 -13.24
N SER A 289 12.08 -3.37 -13.98
CA SER A 289 10.87 -4.13 -13.63
C SER A 289 11.08 -5.64 -13.75
N VAL A 290 11.79 -6.10 -14.78
CA VAL A 290 12.13 -7.53 -14.93
C VAL A 290 13.01 -8.00 -13.77
N PHE A 291 14.05 -7.23 -13.41
CA PHE A 291 14.89 -7.54 -12.26
C PHE A 291 14.10 -7.53 -10.97
N ALA A 292 13.20 -6.54 -10.76
CA ALA A 292 12.36 -6.47 -9.58
C ALA A 292 11.47 -7.71 -9.42
N ILE A 293 10.77 -8.11 -10.49
CA ILE A 293 9.90 -9.29 -10.49
C ILE A 293 10.71 -10.57 -10.24
N LEU A 294 11.83 -10.76 -10.94
CA LEU A 294 12.72 -11.91 -10.74
C LEU A 294 13.26 -11.98 -9.31
N GLY A 295 13.68 -10.84 -8.77
CA GLY A 295 14.19 -10.76 -7.41
C GLY A 295 13.12 -11.09 -6.35
N VAL A 296 11.92 -10.54 -6.49
CA VAL A 296 10.78 -10.86 -5.63
C VAL A 296 10.42 -12.34 -5.72
N PHE A 297 10.38 -12.91 -6.92
CA PHE A 297 10.09 -14.31 -7.12
C PHE A 297 11.13 -15.21 -6.43
N LEU A 298 12.43 -14.95 -6.63
CA LEU A 298 13.51 -15.71 -6.01
C LEU A 298 13.53 -15.58 -4.48
N SER A 299 13.20 -14.40 -3.95
CA SER A 299 13.23 -14.16 -2.50
C SER A 299 12.11 -14.84 -1.73
N ASN A 300 11.11 -15.40 -2.42
CA ASN A 300 9.92 -15.92 -1.75
C ASN A 300 9.48 -17.31 -2.23
N TYR A 301 10.22 -17.92 -3.16
CA TYR A 301 9.78 -19.18 -3.79
C TYR A 301 10.08 -20.43 -2.94
N PHE A 302 10.92 -20.33 -1.91
CA PHE A 302 11.34 -21.41 -1.02
C PHE A 302 11.19 -21.04 0.45
#